data_b0e0341829be25c754382a9a968046bb
#
_entry.id   b0e0341829be25c754382a9a968046bb
#
_cell.length_a   1.000
_cell.length_b   1.000
_cell.length_c   1.000
_cell.angle_alpha   90.00
_cell.angle_beta   90.00
_cell.angle_gamma   90.00
#
_symmetry.space_group_name_H-M   'P 1'
#
loop_
_entity.id
_entity.type
_entity.pdbx_description
1 polymer ?
#
loop_
_entity_poly.entity_id
_entity_poly.type
_entity_poly.pdbx_seq_one_letter_code
_entity_poly.pdbx_strand_id
1 'polypeptide(L)'
;MSNRFTDALFQLVHSLEKSEKRHFKLYIKRSSANEDLKIIRLFDALDKLPEYDEKLLLKKLPDIQKPQLANIKTHLYKQLLGSLRLLKATENIDLQLSEHLDHARVLYNKGLKLQGLKILEKAKELSLIHISEPTRPY
;
A
#
# COMPACT_ATOMS: atom_id res chain seq x y z
N MET A 1 15.97 -9.07 -24.01
CA MET A 1 16.38 -7.71 -23.72
C MET A 1 15.25 -6.93 -23.05
N SER A 2 15.54 -6.41 -21.90
CA SER A 2 14.55 -5.66 -21.18
C SER A 2 14.36 -4.29 -21.82
N ASN A 3 13.16 -4.00 -22.25
CA ASN A 3 12.81 -2.73 -22.83
C ASN A 3 12.22 -1.83 -21.74
N ARG A 4 12.66 -0.59 -21.67
CA ARG A 4 12.16 0.37 -20.68
C ARG A 4 10.65 0.53 -20.75
N PHE A 5 10.04 0.34 -21.90
CA PHE A 5 8.60 0.45 -22.06
C PHE A 5 7.84 -0.79 -21.61
N THR A 6 8.54 -1.89 -21.40
CA THR A 6 7.91 -3.14 -21.00
C THR A 6 8.23 -3.58 -19.59
N ASP A 7 9.04 -2.81 -18.87
CA ASP A 7 9.33 -3.16 -17.48
C ASP A 7 8.13 -2.82 -16.60
N ALA A 8 7.43 -3.85 -16.19
CA ALA A 8 6.18 -3.69 -15.44
C ALA A 8 6.43 -3.04 -14.07
N LEU A 9 7.52 -3.41 -13.41
CA LEU A 9 7.83 -2.86 -12.09
C LEU A 9 8.13 -1.37 -12.19
N PHE A 10 8.94 -0.97 -13.16
CA PHE A 10 9.27 0.44 -13.36
C PHE A 10 7.99 1.25 -13.62
N GLN A 11 7.11 0.73 -14.47
CA GLN A 11 5.86 1.39 -14.78
C GLN A 11 4.98 1.53 -13.52
N LEU A 12 4.91 0.48 -12.72
CA LEU A 12 4.12 0.51 -11.49
C LEU A 12 4.68 1.56 -10.51
N VAL A 13 5.99 1.57 -10.31
CA VAL A 13 6.61 2.54 -9.40
C VAL A 13 6.30 3.97 -9.82
N HIS A 14 6.42 4.24 -11.11
CA HIS A 14 6.20 5.59 -11.64
C HIS A 14 4.74 5.98 -11.75
N SER A 15 3.83 5.03 -11.59
CA SER A 15 2.40 5.32 -11.55
C SER A 15 1.90 5.68 -10.15
N LEU A 16 2.71 5.45 -9.13
CA LEU A 16 2.29 5.65 -7.75
C LEU A 16 2.18 7.13 -7.39
N GLU A 17 1.14 7.46 -6.63
CA GLU A 17 1.00 8.79 -6.06
C GLU A 17 1.85 8.89 -4.79
N LYS A 18 2.07 10.11 -4.32
CA LYS A 18 2.90 10.33 -3.12
C LYS A 18 2.36 9.59 -1.90
N SER A 19 1.04 9.59 -1.74
CA SER A 19 0.41 8.88 -0.62
C SER A 19 0.64 7.37 -0.71
N GLU A 20 0.60 6.83 -1.92
CA GLU A 20 0.83 5.41 -2.15
C GLU A 20 2.27 5.02 -1.86
N LYS A 21 3.21 5.86 -2.26
CA LYS A 21 4.62 5.64 -1.96
C LYS A 21 4.89 5.66 -0.46
N ARG A 22 4.28 6.61 0.25
CA ARG A 22 4.42 6.71 1.69
C ARG A 22 3.83 5.49 2.38
N HIS A 23 2.66 5.05 1.93
CA HIS A 23 2.00 3.87 2.47
C HIS A 23 2.87 2.63 2.27
N PHE A 24 3.46 2.49 1.09
CA PHE A 24 4.33 1.37 0.80
C PHE A 24 5.53 1.33 1.74
N LYS A 25 6.17 2.47 1.97
CA LYS A 25 7.34 2.50 2.87
C LYS A 25 6.97 2.12 4.30
N LEU A 26 5.81 2.56 4.77
CA LEU A 26 5.32 2.17 6.09
C LEU A 26 4.96 0.69 6.13
N TYR A 27 4.39 0.18 5.06
CA TYR A 27 4.02 -1.23 4.93
C TYR A 27 5.25 -2.12 5.06
N ILE A 28 6.34 -1.77 4.37
CA ILE A 28 7.58 -2.54 4.40
C ILE A 28 8.29 -2.42 5.75
N LYS A 29 8.24 -1.26 6.39
CA LYS A 29 8.92 -1.05 7.67
C LYS A 29 8.39 -1.94 8.78
N ARG A 30 7.20 -2.48 8.63
CA ARG A 30 6.65 -3.39 9.63
C ARG A 30 7.40 -4.71 9.67
N SER A 31 8.09 -5.03 8.59
CA SER A 31 8.96 -6.18 8.54
C SER A 31 10.38 -5.69 8.83
N SER A 32 11.09 -6.37 9.71
CA SER A 32 12.44 -5.97 10.08
C SER A 32 13.52 -6.80 9.40
N ALA A 33 13.15 -7.51 8.33
CA ALA A 33 14.11 -8.37 7.63
C ALA A 33 15.09 -7.54 6.80
N ASN A 34 16.33 -8.03 6.70
CA ASN A 34 17.35 -7.35 5.89
C ASN A 34 16.98 -7.27 4.42
N GLU A 35 16.20 -8.23 3.93
CA GLU A 35 15.74 -8.23 2.54
C GLU A 35 14.89 -7.02 2.23
N ASP A 36 14.14 -6.55 3.22
CA ASP A 36 13.26 -5.41 3.03
C ASP A 36 14.03 -4.12 2.83
N LEU A 37 15.23 -4.02 3.39
CA LEU A 37 16.08 -2.88 3.15
C LEU A 37 16.52 -2.82 1.69
N LYS A 38 16.84 -3.98 1.11
CA LYS A 38 17.18 -4.05 -0.31
C LYS A 38 16.00 -3.67 -1.19
N ILE A 39 14.80 -4.09 -0.79
CA ILE A 39 13.57 -3.77 -1.51
C ILE A 39 13.35 -2.25 -1.51
N ILE A 40 13.50 -1.61 -0.37
CA ILE A 40 13.32 -0.16 -0.26
C ILE A 40 14.36 0.57 -1.10
N ARG A 41 15.59 0.10 -1.08
CA ARG A 41 16.66 0.72 -1.88
C ARG A 41 16.41 0.58 -3.36
N LEU A 42 15.93 -0.58 -3.79
CA LEU A 42 15.55 -0.77 -5.18
C LEU A 42 14.38 0.12 -5.56
N PHE A 43 13.38 0.22 -4.69
CA PHE A 43 12.24 1.10 -4.92
C PHE A 43 12.69 2.55 -5.10
N ASP A 44 13.53 3.05 -4.19
CA ASP A 44 14.00 4.43 -4.27
C ASP A 44 14.83 4.67 -5.54
N ALA A 45 15.65 3.72 -5.92
CA ALA A 45 16.45 3.85 -7.14
C ALA A 45 15.57 3.90 -8.38
N LEU A 46 14.56 3.03 -8.45
CA LEU A 46 13.62 3.03 -9.58
C LEU A 46 12.80 4.31 -9.65
N ASP A 47 12.40 4.83 -8.49
CA ASP A 47 11.61 6.04 -8.42
C ASP A 47 12.37 7.26 -8.95
N LYS A 48 13.68 7.26 -8.79
CA LYS A 48 14.52 8.37 -9.22
C LYS A 48 14.97 8.28 -10.67
N LEU A 49 14.88 7.10 -11.29
CA LEU A 49 15.29 6.93 -12.68
C LEU A 49 14.25 7.56 -13.61
N PRO A 50 14.66 8.37 -14.57
CA PRO A 50 13.73 8.92 -15.58
C PRO A 50 13.30 7.86 -16.58
N GLU A 51 14.16 6.88 -16.84
CA GLU A 51 13.88 5.75 -17.72
C GLU A 51 14.49 4.50 -17.12
N TYR A 52 13.90 3.36 -17.40
CA TYR A 52 14.47 2.11 -16.90
C TYR A 52 15.80 1.82 -17.57
N ASP A 53 16.84 1.68 -16.76
CA ASP A 53 18.19 1.38 -17.21
C ASP A 53 18.81 0.42 -16.20
N GLU A 54 18.87 -0.87 -16.57
CA GLU A 54 19.37 -1.90 -15.68
C GLU A 54 20.83 -1.66 -15.28
N LYS A 55 21.65 -1.23 -16.22
CA LYS A 55 23.06 -0.99 -15.93
C LYS A 55 23.24 0.13 -14.90
N LEU A 56 22.52 1.21 -15.09
CA LEU A 56 22.57 2.33 -14.15
C LEU A 56 22.01 1.92 -12.79
N LEU A 57 20.95 1.13 -12.80
CA LEU A 57 20.35 0.63 -11.58
C LEU A 57 21.33 -0.21 -10.78
N LEU A 58 22.06 -1.11 -11.44
CA LEU A 58 23.07 -1.94 -10.78
C LEU A 58 24.23 -1.12 -10.23
N LYS A 59 24.59 -0.04 -10.90
CA LYS A 59 25.62 0.87 -10.39
C LYS A 59 25.20 1.56 -9.10
N LYS A 60 23.93 1.89 -9.01
CA LYS A 60 23.40 2.56 -7.80
C LYS A 60 23.20 1.59 -6.65
N LEU A 61 23.16 0.30 -6.93
CA LEU A 61 22.94 -0.74 -5.93
C LEU A 61 24.08 -1.75 -5.94
N PRO A 62 25.28 -1.34 -5.48
CA PRO A 62 26.47 -2.20 -5.59
C PRO A 62 26.39 -3.48 -4.78
N ASP A 63 25.55 -3.54 -3.76
CA ASP A 63 25.37 -4.75 -2.97
C ASP A 63 24.35 -5.72 -3.55
N ILE A 64 23.73 -5.37 -4.69
CA ILE A 64 22.81 -6.25 -5.38
C ILE A 64 23.48 -6.69 -6.69
N GLN A 65 23.64 -7.99 -6.84
CA GLN A 65 24.24 -8.55 -8.05
C GLN A 65 23.15 -8.82 -9.07
N LYS A 66 23.54 -8.88 -10.35
CA LYS A 66 22.59 -9.07 -11.43
C LYS A 66 21.66 -10.28 -11.24
N PRO A 67 22.16 -11.46 -10.82
CA PRO A 67 21.25 -12.61 -10.60
C PRO A 67 20.24 -12.36 -9.49
N GLN A 68 20.60 -11.55 -8.48
CA GLN A 68 19.70 -11.25 -7.38
C GLN A 68 18.66 -10.23 -7.78
N LEU A 69 18.99 -9.37 -8.73
CA LEU A 69 18.10 -8.29 -9.13
C LEU A 69 16.73 -8.78 -9.58
N ALA A 70 16.69 -9.85 -10.37
CA ALA A 70 15.42 -10.39 -10.86
C ALA A 70 14.52 -10.85 -9.72
N ASN A 71 15.09 -11.52 -8.72
CA ASN A 71 14.33 -11.98 -7.57
C ASN A 71 13.83 -10.83 -6.72
N ILE A 72 14.68 -9.83 -6.51
CA ILE A 72 14.29 -8.66 -5.71
C ILE A 72 13.21 -7.87 -6.43
N LYS A 73 13.32 -7.73 -7.74
CA LYS A 73 12.29 -7.06 -8.54
C LYS A 73 10.94 -7.76 -8.41
N THR A 74 10.93 -9.08 -8.49
CA THR A 74 9.69 -9.86 -8.34
C THR A 74 9.10 -9.66 -6.95
N HIS A 75 9.94 -9.69 -5.94
CA HIS A 75 9.50 -9.50 -4.56
C HIS A 75 8.95 -8.08 -4.35
N LEU A 76 9.64 -7.07 -4.87
CA LEU A 76 9.17 -5.69 -4.78
C LEU A 76 7.82 -5.52 -5.45
N TYR A 77 7.64 -6.11 -6.62
CA TYR A 77 6.38 -6.02 -7.35
C TYR A 77 5.22 -6.58 -6.52
N LYS A 78 5.42 -7.75 -5.93
CA LYS A 78 4.39 -8.37 -5.08
C LYS A 78 4.10 -7.51 -3.84
N GLN A 79 5.14 -6.95 -3.24
CA GLN A 79 4.95 -6.13 -2.05
C GLN A 79 4.21 -4.83 -2.37
N LEU A 80 4.48 -4.25 -3.53
CA LEU A 80 3.75 -3.06 -3.97
C LEU A 80 2.27 -3.35 -4.17
N LEU A 81 1.96 -4.47 -4.83
CA LEU A 81 0.57 -4.84 -5.03
C LEU A 81 -0.13 -5.13 -3.70
N GLY A 82 0.57 -5.78 -2.77
CA GLY A 82 0.03 -6.02 -1.44
C GLY A 82 -0.26 -4.74 -0.69
N SER A 83 0.65 -3.78 -0.78
CA SER A 83 0.47 -2.47 -0.14
C SER A 83 -0.72 -1.73 -0.73
N LEU A 84 -0.84 -1.70 -2.05
CA LEU A 84 -1.95 -1.03 -2.72
C LEU A 84 -3.29 -1.67 -2.38
N ARG A 85 -3.32 -2.99 -2.30
CA ARG A 85 -4.53 -3.71 -1.92
C ARG A 85 -4.98 -3.37 -0.51
N LEU A 86 -4.03 -3.31 0.42
CA LEU A 86 -4.34 -2.97 1.80
C LEU A 86 -4.82 -1.53 1.92
N LEU A 87 -4.18 -0.60 1.21
CA LEU A 87 -4.60 0.80 1.21
C LEU A 87 -6.02 0.94 0.68
N LYS A 88 -6.35 0.23 -0.39
CA LYS A 88 -7.69 0.26 -0.96
C LYS A 88 -8.74 -0.26 0.02
N ALA A 89 -8.42 -1.35 0.71
CA ALA A 89 -9.33 -1.91 1.71
C ALA A 89 -9.57 -0.92 2.84
N THR A 90 -8.51 -0.24 3.29
CA THR A 90 -8.62 0.76 4.35
C THR A 90 -9.49 1.94 3.91
N GLU A 91 -9.31 2.42 2.69
CA GLU A 91 -10.12 3.50 2.15
C GLU A 91 -11.60 3.11 2.07
N ASN A 92 -11.89 1.88 1.66
CA ASN A 92 -13.25 1.40 1.59
C ASN A 92 -13.92 1.35 2.97
N ILE A 93 -13.18 0.92 3.99
CA ILE A 93 -13.69 0.89 5.36
C ILE A 93 -13.98 2.31 5.85
N ASP A 94 -13.08 3.24 5.58
CA ASP A 94 -13.27 4.64 5.96
C ASP A 94 -14.52 5.24 5.32
N LEU A 95 -14.76 4.92 4.04
CA LEU A 95 -15.95 5.38 3.34
C LEU A 95 -17.22 4.80 3.98
N GLN A 96 -17.20 3.50 4.31
CA GLN A 96 -18.34 2.86 4.96
C GLN A 96 -18.63 3.48 6.32
N LEU A 97 -17.57 3.77 7.09
CA LEU A 97 -17.74 4.42 8.39
C LEU A 97 -18.37 5.80 8.23
N SER A 98 -17.91 6.58 7.28
CA SER A 98 -18.45 7.90 7.01
C SER A 98 -19.92 7.83 6.64
N GLU A 99 -20.31 6.87 5.78
CA GLU A 99 -21.71 6.69 5.41
C GLU A 99 -22.58 6.35 6.61
N HIS A 100 -22.11 5.43 7.46
CA HIS A 100 -22.86 5.04 8.64
C HIS A 100 -23.06 6.21 9.59
N LEU A 101 -22.01 7.03 9.78
CA LEU A 101 -22.12 8.20 10.65
C LEU A 101 -23.11 9.22 10.09
N ASP A 102 -23.11 9.42 8.79
CA ASP A 102 -24.05 10.34 8.14
C ASP A 102 -25.49 9.83 8.26
N HIS A 103 -25.69 8.54 8.04
CA HIS A 103 -27.02 7.93 8.19
C HIS A 103 -27.53 8.06 9.62
N ALA A 104 -26.66 7.80 10.60
CA ALA A 104 -27.04 7.92 12.01
C ALA A 104 -27.43 9.35 12.36
N ARG A 105 -26.70 10.32 11.82
CA ARG A 105 -26.99 11.75 12.07
C ARG A 105 -28.36 12.12 11.50
N VAL A 106 -28.67 11.68 10.29
CA VAL A 106 -29.96 11.94 9.66
C VAL A 106 -31.08 11.37 10.52
N LEU A 107 -30.94 10.12 10.94
CA LEU A 107 -31.95 9.45 11.75
C LEU A 107 -32.15 10.14 13.10
N TYR A 108 -31.04 10.51 13.72
CA TYR A 108 -31.09 11.20 15.01
C TYR A 108 -31.82 12.54 14.90
N ASN A 109 -31.56 13.29 13.84
CA ASN A 109 -32.21 14.57 13.60
C ASN A 109 -33.68 14.43 13.34
N LYS A 110 -34.13 13.27 12.84
CA LYS A 110 -35.54 12.99 12.66
C LYS A 110 -36.23 12.45 13.92
N GLY A 111 -35.47 12.32 15.01
CA GLY A 111 -36.01 11.80 16.26
C GLY A 111 -36.01 10.28 16.32
N LEU A 112 -35.44 9.62 15.35
CA LEU A 112 -35.41 8.15 15.30
C LEU A 112 -34.13 7.64 15.98
N LYS A 113 -34.04 7.86 17.28
CA LYS A 113 -32.84 7.62 18.04
C LYS A 113 -32.41 6.15 18.06
N LEU A 114 -33.35 5.25 18.21
CA LEU A 114 -33.05 3.82 18.26
C LEU A 114 -32.46 3.33 16.93
N GLN A 115 -33.01 3.81 15.82
CA GLN A 115 -32.45 3.44 14.52
C GLN A 115 -31.06 4.00 14.34
N GLY A 116 -30.83 5.25 14.77
CA GLY A 116 -29.51 5.86 14.72
C GLY A 116 -28.50 5.11 15.55
N LEU A 117 -28.89 4.66 16.75
CA LEU A 117 -28.01 3.89 17.61
C LEU A 117 -27.61 2.55 16.97
N LYS A 118 -28.55 1.88 16.29
CA LYS A 118 -28.22 0.64 15.61
C LYS A 118 -27.19 0.83 14.54
N ILE A 119 -27.28 1.93 13.80
CA ILE A 119 -26.29 2.23 12.76
C ILE A 119 -24.93 2.56 13.38
N LEU A 120 -24.92 3.30 14.50
CA LEU A 120 -23.67 3.58 15.20
C LEU A 120 -23.02 2.32 15.73
N GLU A 121 -23.81 1.34 16.17
CA GLU A 121 -23.27 0.06 16.60
C GLU A 121 -22.60 -0.67 15.45
N LYS A 122 -23.20 -0.64 14.27
CA LYS A 122 -22.57 -1.23 13.08
C LYS A 122 -21.28 -0.53 12.73
N ALA A 123 -21.25 0.79 12.83
CA ALA A 123 -20.02 1.55 12.59
C ALA A 123 -18.94 1.19 13.59
N LYS A 124 -19.32 0.99 14.85
CA LYS A 124 -18.38 0.59 15.89
C LYS A 124 -17.80 -0.79 15.60
N GLU A 125 -18.64 -1.73 15.20
CA GLU A 125 -18.18 -3.08 14.83
C GLU A 125 -17.19 -3.02 13.68
N LEU A 126 -17.50 -2.25 12.66
CA LEU A 126 -16.63 -2.10 11.49
C LEU A 126 -15.28 -1.50 11.90
N SER A 127 -15.31 -0.49 12.77
CA SER A 127 -14.10 0.14 13.28
C SER A 127 -13.25 -0.83 14.10
N LEU A 128 -13.88 -1.66 14.92
CA LEU A 128 -13.18 -2.64 15.73
C LEU A 128 -12.55 -3.73 14.86
N ILE A 129 -13.22 -4.16 13.83
CA ILE A 129 -12.66 -5.13 12.89
C ILE A 129 -11.43 -4.55 12.22
N HIS A 130 -11.49 -3.31 11.80
CA HIS A 130 -10.36 -2.64 11.15
C HIS A 130 -9.17 -2.52 12.10
N ILE A 131 -9.41 -2.17 13.36
CA ILE A 131 -8.34 -1.99 14.35
C ILE A 131 -7.76 -3.33 14.78
N SER A 132 -8.62 -4.33 15.00
CA SER A 132 -8.18 -5.63 15.51
C SER A 132 -7.63 -6.54 14.44
N GLU A 133 -7.90 -6.27 13.19
CA GLU A 133 -7.36 -7.07 12.11
C GLU A 133 -5.86 -6.87 12.04
N PRO A 134 -5.09 -7.95 12.22
CA PRO A 134 -3.64 -7.79 12.23
C PRO A 134 -3.17 -7.40 10.84
N THR A 135 -2.50 -6.28 10.79
CA THR A 135 -1.86 -5.83 9.56
C THR A 135 -0.55 -6.58 9.46
N ARG A 136 -0.61 -7.76 8.93
CA ARG A 136 0.60 -8.54 8.83
C ARG A 136 1.32 -8.20 7.59
N PRO A 137 2.63 -8.13 7.65
CA PRO A 137 3.40 -7.81 6.46
C PRO A 137 3.44 -9.01 5.54
N TYR A 138 3.30 -10.08 5.83
CA TYR A 138 3.44 -11.16 5.03
C TYR A 138 2.68 -11.37 4.05
#